data_58a464479719b5fdfa313fd248fa43ec
#
_entry.id   58a464479719b5fdfa313fd248fa43ec
#
_cell.length_a   1.000
_cell.length_b   1.000
_cell.length_c   1.000
_cell.angle_alpha   90.00
_cell.angle_beta   90.00
_cell.angle_gamma   90.00
#
_symmetry.space_group_name_H-M   'P 1'
#
loop_
_entity.id
_entity.type
_entity.pdbx_description
1 polymer ?
#
loop_
_entity_poly.entity_id
_entity_poly.type
_entity_poly.pdbx_seq_one_letter_code
_entity_poly.pdbx_strand_id
1 'polypeptide(L)'
;MEALSVKAENILKHMGVTLALDGVSTVFEAGKVHGVIGPNGAGKTTLMRIVAGLLHPESGRAEYFLSGDELSAGKAKSFLGYFPQEPSLYPDLSCMEHLEFFRDLYAIKQKDFEPRAEELFNATGMAPFKGRPAGKLSGGMYKKLGLMCVLLNRPRLLLLDEPTIGVDPVSRQQLWDLVYKYAGDDMTVIVNTSYMDEAQRCYKVHILEKGRMLAAGAPEKLMKEFKVTNFADIFLHDDK
;
A
#
# COMPACT_ATOMS: atom_id res chain seq x y z
N MET A 1 10.58 15.61 -6.74
CA MET A 1 9.09 15.52 -6.88
C MET A 1 8.54 15.49 -5.47
N GLU A 2 7.36 16.00 -5.20
CA GLU A 2 6.81 15.98 -3.85
C GLU A 2 5.77 14.88 -3.69
N ALA A 3 5.72 14.26 -2.51
CA ALA A 3 4.78 13.20 -2.17
C ALA A 3 3.35 13.73 -1.97
N LEU A 4 2.35 12.89 -2.18
CA LEU A 4 0.95 13.20 -1.87
C LEU A 4 0.65 12.95 -0.39
N SER A 5 -0.09 13.85 0.26
CA SER A 5 -0.81 13.54 1.48
C SER A 5 -2.28 13.22 1.20
N VAL A 6 -2.90 12.47 2.10
CA VAL A 6 -4.31 12.07 1.98
C VAL A 6 -5.02 12.35 3.29
N LYS A 7 -6.21 12.96 3.19
CA LYS A 7 -7.15 13.12 4.31
C LYS A 7 -8.40 12.32 4.01
N ALA A 8 -8.68 11.31 4.81
CA ALA A 8 -9.98 10.64 4.86
C ALA A 8 -10.86 11.38 5.87
N GLU A 9 -12.08 11.71 5.50
CA GLU A 9 -12.99 12.49 6.34
C GLU A 9 -14.39 11.85 6.39
N ASN A 10 -14.79 11.40 7.59
CA ASN A 10 -16.11 10.84 7.89
C ASN A 10 -16.57 9.75 6.91
N ILE A 11 -15.67 8.87 6.52
CA ILE A 11 -15.95 7.82 5.53
C ILE A 11 -16.89 6.78 6.11
N LEU A 12 -18.05 6.61 5.47
CA LEU A 12 -19.02 5.56 5.74
C LEU A 12 -19.16 4.66 4.52
N LYS A 13 -19.18 3.34 4.74
CA LYS A 13 -19.32 2.37 3.66
C LYS A 13 -19.90 1.04 4.13
N HIS A 14 -20.97 0.59 3.48
CA HIS A 14 -21.42 -0.80 3.57
C HIS A 14 -20.83 -1.66 2.45
N MET A 15 -20.59 -2.91 2.76
CA MET A 15 -20.28 -3.98 1.81
C MET A 15 -21.38 -5.03 1.91
N GLY A 16 -22.35 -4.93 1.02
CA GLY A 16 -23.63 -5.65 1.18
C GLY A 16 -24.37 -5.19 2.45
N VAL A 17 -24.65 -6.12 3.35
CA VAL A 17 -25.32 -5.83 4.63
C VAL A 17 -24.36 -5.45 5.76
N THR A 18 -23.06 -5.57 5.54
CA THR A 18 -22.03 -5.32 6.56
C THR A 18 -21.58 -3.87 6.51
N LEU A 19 -21.64 -3.16 7.64
CA LEU A 19 -21.05 -1.83 7.81
C LEU A 19 -19.52 -2.01 7.90
N ALA A 20 -18.83 -1.75 6.79
CA ALA A 20 -17.39 -1.94 6.68
C ALA A 20 -16.57 -0.76 7.19
N LEU A 21 -17.10 0.47 7.05
CA LEU A 21 -16.51 1.69 7.61
C LEU A 21 -17.62 2.56 8.18
N ASP A 22 -17.38 3.07 9.39
CA ASP A 22 -18.34 3.84 10.19
C ASP A 22 -17.73 5.16 10.65
N GLY A 23 -17.81 6.18 9.79
CA GLY A 23 -17.33 7.53 10.08
C GLY A 23 -15.80 7.65 10.21
N VAL A 24 -15.03 6.86 9.48
CA VAL A 24 -13.57 6.84 9.55
C VAL A 24 -12.98 8.18 9.10
N SER A 25 -12.19 8.78 10.00
CA SER A 25 -11.41 10.01 9.71
C SER A 25 -9.96 9.81 10.10
N THR A 26 -9.04 10.11 9.18
CA THR A 26 -7.60 10.03 9.42
C THR A 26 -6.80 10.83 8.38
N VAL A 27 -5.52 11.10 8.70
CA VAL A 27 -4.59 11.81 7.80
C VAL A 27 -3.33 10.98 7.60
N PHE A 28 -2.93 10.83 6.34
CA PHE A 28 -1.68 10.24 5.91
C PHE A 28 -0.76 11.36 5.42
N GLU A 29 0.24 11.68 6.21
CA GLU A 29 1.19 12.76 5.95
C GLU A 29 2.09 12.42 4.75
N ALA A 30 2.44 13.44 3.95
CA ALA A 30 3.28 13.28 2.78
C ALA A 30 4.69 12.76 3.12
N GLY A 31 5.25 11.91 2.23
CA GLY A 31 6.62 11.44 2.34
C GLY A 31 6.89 10.47 3.49
N LYS A 32 5.86 9.86 4.06
CA LYS A 32 5.97 8.95 5.20
C LYS A 32 5.39 7.58 4.88
N VAL A 33 5.81 6.58 5.65
CA VAL A 33 5.24 5.22 5.61
C VAL A 33 4.20 5.10 6.72
N HIS A 34 2.96 4.87 6.35
CA HIS A 34 1.82 4.71 7.25
C HIS A 34 1.36 3.25 7.26
N GLY A 35 1.17 2.69 8.45
CA GLY A 35 0.57 1.36 8.62
C GLY A 35 -0.92 1.47 8.96
N VAL A 36 -1.77 0.71 8.29
CA VAL A 36 -3.16 0.51 8.67
C VAL A 36 -3.29 -0.91 9.20
N ILE A 37 -3.58 -1.06 10.49
CA ILE A 37 -3.69 -2.36 11.15
C ILE A 37 -5.06 -2.56 11.77
N GLY A 38 -5.38 -3.82 12.03
CA GLY A 38 -6.64 -4.23 12.65
C GLY A 38 -6.94 -5.69 12.33
N PRO A 39 -7.92 -6.30 13.02
CA PRO A 39 -8.33 -7.66 12.77
C PRO A 39 -8.91 -7.85 11.36
N ASN A 40 -9.07 -9.10 10.96
CA ASN A 40 -9.77 -9.42 9.71
C ASN A 40 -11.20 -8.88 9.78
N GLY A 41 -11.67 -8.28 8.68
CA GLY A 41 -12.99 -7.65 8.65
C GLY A 41 -13.06 -6.24 9.28
N ALA A 42 -11.96 -5.68 9.81
CA ALA A 42 -11.95 -4.33 10.39
C ALA A 42 -12.22 -3.19 9.40
N GLY A 43 -12.24 -3.46 8.08
CA GLY A 43 -12.47 -2.44 7.05
C GLY A 43 -11.21 -1.94 6.34
N LYS A 44 -10.02 -2.48 6.65
CA LYS A 44 -8.72 -2.02 6.12
C LYS A 44 -8.68 -1.95 4.59
N THR A 45 -8.97 -3.06 3.90
CA THR A 45 -9.01 -3.13 2.42
C THR A 45 -10.07 -2.19 1.84
N THR A 46 -11.22 -2.03 2.52
CA THR A 46 -12.27 -1.10 2.09
C THR A 46 -11.76 0.35 2.14
N LEU A 47 -11.08 0.74 3.23
CA LEU A 47 -10.44 2.06 3.34
C LEU A 47 -9.38 2.26 2.24
N MET A 48 -8.51 1.26 2.02
CA MET A 48 -7.49 1.32 0.97
C MET A 48 -8.10 1.52 -0.42
N ARG A 49 -9.17 0.79 -0.75
CA ARG A 49 -9.86 0.92 -2.04
C ARG A 49 -10.55 2.28 -2.21
N ILE A 50 -11.07 2.86 -1.14
CA ILE A 50 -11.63 4.22 -1.17
C ILE A 50 -10.52 5.25 -1.38
N VAL A 51 -9.42 5.15 -0.66
CA VAL A 51 -8.23 6.01 -0.85
C VAL A 51 -7.62 5.82 -2.25
N ALA A 52 -7.70 4.62 -2.82
CA ALA A 52 -7.29 4.37 -4.21
C ALA A 52 -8.26 4.95 -5.25
N GLY A 53 -9.44 5.42 -4.84
CA GLY A 53 -10.50 5.84 -5.75
C GLY A 53 -11.10 4.69 -6.57
N LEU A 54 -10.94 3.44 -6.09
CA LEU A 54 -11.51 2.22 -6.68
C LEU A 54 -12.90 1.91 -6.14
N LEU A 55 -13.24 2.49 -4.99
CA LEU A 55 -14.52 2.35 -4.34
C LEU A 55 -15.02 3.72 -3.88
N HIS A 56 -16.30 4.01 -4.10
CA HIS A 56 -16.92 5.24 -3.61
C HIS A 56 -17.49 5.03 -2.20
N PRO A 57 -17.23 5.93 -1.24
CA PRO A 57 -17.92 5.94 0.04
C PRO A 57 -19.39 6.32 -0.14
N GLU A 58 -20.24 5.97 0.82
CA GLU A 58 -21.67 6.38 0.87
C GLU A 58 -21.80 7.79 1.44
N SER A 59 -20.92 8.13 2.40
CA SER A 59 -20.73 9.50 2.88
C SER A 59 -19.28 9.72 3.24
N GLY A 60 -18.88 10.99 3.42
CA GLY A 60 -17.50 11.38 3.60
C GLY A 60 -16.72 11.39 2.28
N ARG A 61 -15.41 11.58 2.38
CA ARG A 61 -14.54 11.70 1.20
C ARG A 61 -13.08 11.42 1.52
N ALA A 62 -12.29 11.10 0.49
CA ALA A 62 -10.84 11.13 0.51
C ALA A 62 -10.37 12.35 -0.29
N GLU A 63 -9.59 13.21 0.36
CA GLU A 63 -9.00 14.42 -0.21
C GLU A 63 -7.49 14.19 -0.39
N TYR A 64 -6.94 14.71 -1.48
CA TYR A 64 -5.54 14.53 -1.84
C TYR A 64 -4.86 15.89 -1.96
N PHE A 65 -3.68 16.03 -1.38
CA PHE A 65 -2.94 17.28 -1.41
C PHE A 65 -1.53 17.07 -1.94
N LEU A 66 -1.07 18.01 -2.77
CA LEU A 66 0.29 18.06 -3.27
C LEU A 66 0.83 19.46 -2.97
N SER A 67 1.93 19.54 -2.21
CA SER A 67 2.50 20.83 -1.80
C SER A 67 1.53 21.75 -1.03
N GLY A 68 0.52 21.15 -0.38
CA GLY A 68 -0.54 21.89 0.31
C GLY A 68 -1.76 22.22 -0.54
N ASP A 69 -1.67 22.10 -1.86
CA ASP A 69 -2.80 22.32 -2.77
C ASP A 69 -3.66 21.07 -2.92
N GLU A 70 -4.97 21.23 -2.84
CA GLU A 70 -5.91 20.14 -3.05
C GLU A 70 -5.96 19.73 -4.53
N LEU A 71 -5.89 18.43 -4.77
CA LEU A 71 -6.04 17.85 -6.10
C LEU A 71 -7.44 17.25 -6.28
N SER A 72 -8.01 17.40 -7.47
CA SER A 72 -9.18 16.59 -7.83
C SER A 72 -8.83 15.09 -7.79
N ALA A 73 -9.79 14.25 -7.42
CA ALA A 73 -9.61 12.80 -7.36
C ALA A 73 -9.12 12.21 -8.70
N GLY A 74 -9.57 12.76 -9.84
CA GLY A 74 -9.11 12.35 -11.16
C GLY A 74 -7.62 12.62 -11.38
N LYS A 75 -7.13 13.79 -10.94
CA LYS A 75 -5.71 14.16 -11.05
C LYS A 75 -4.86 13.34 -10.05
N ALA A 76 -5.35 13.11 -8.85
CA ALA A 76 -4.65 12.31 -7.85
C ALA A 76 -4.40 10.87 -8.32
N LYS A 77 -5.36 10.27 -9.06
CA LYS A 77 -5.23 8.91 -9.62
C LYS A 77 -4.01 8.73 -10.53
N SER A 78 -3.59 9.77 -11.26
CA SER A 78 -2.40 9.69 -12.14
C SER A 78 -1.08 9.57 -11.36
N PHE A 79 -1.10 9.89 -10.07
CA PHE A 79 0.05 9.83 -9.16
C PHE A 79 0.00 8.66 -8.19
N LEU A 80 -1.02 7.80 -8.31
CA LEU A 80 -1.30 6.75 -7.35
C LEU A 80 -0.88 5.39 -7.91
N GLY A 81 -0.22 4.59 -7.08
CA GLY A 81 0.02 3.18 -7.31
C GLY A 81 -0.75 2.35 -6.29
N TYR A 82 -1.49 1.34 -6.74
CA TYR A 82 -2.19 0.40 -5.87
C TYR A 82 -1.70 -1.03 -6.12
N PHE A 83 -1.22 -1.66 -5.07
CA PHE A 83 -0.80 -3.05 -5.06
C PHE A 83 -1.82 -3.86 -4.26
N PRO A 84 -2.64 -4.69 -4.91
CA PRO A 84 -3.66 -5.49 -4.26
C PRO A 84 -3.07 -6.66 -3.49
N GLN A 85 -3.84 -7.23 -2.57
CA GLN A 85 -3.48 -8.41 -1.80
C GLN A 85 -3.03 -9.57 -2.71
N GLU A 86 -3.73 -9.79 -3.81
CA GLU A 86 -3.35 -10.75 -4.86
C GLU A 86 -3.13 -10.00 -6.18
N PRO A 87 -1.88 -9.78 -6.59
CA PRO A 87 -1.60 -9.19 -7.89
C PRO A 87 -2.08 -10.10 -9.01
N SER A 88 -2.82 -9.53 -9.96
CA SER A 88 -3.28 -10.26 -11.15
C SER A 88 -2.26 -10.08 -12.27
N LEU A 89 -1.21 -10.92 -12.28
CA LEU A 89 -0.23 -10.95 -13.35
C LEU A 89 -0.60 -12.03 -14.38
N TYR A 90 -0.25 -11.81 -15.64
CA TYR A 90 -0.47 -12.76 -16.72
C TYR A 90 0.53 -13.91 -16.63
N PRO A 91 0.12 -15.16 -16.38
CA PRO A 91 1.05 -16.26 -16.07
C PRO A 91 2.01 -16.57 -17.23
N ASP A 92 1.62 -16.32 -18.46
CA ASP A 92 2.40 -16.64 -19.67
C ASP A 92 3.37 -15.53 -20.06
N LEU A 93 3.19 -14.28 -19.57
CA LEU A 93 4.12 -13.19 -19.81
C LEU A 93 5.36 -13.32 -18.93
N SER A 94 6.53 -13.08 -19.50
CA SER A 94 7.78 -12.95 -18.76
C SER A 94 7.80 -11.71 -17.87
N CYS A 95 8.76 -11.65 -16.96
CA CYS A 95 8.94 -10.48 -16.09
C CYS A 95 9.17 -9.19 -16.89
N MET A 96 9.93 -9.26 -18.00
CA MET A 96 10.18 -8.08 -18.84
C MET A 96 8.91 -7.68 -19.59
N GLU A 97 8.20 -8.63 -20.21
CA GLU A 97 6.95 -8.36 -20.94
C GLU A 97 5.87 -7.74 -20.03
N HIS A 98 5.84 -8.09 -18.72
CA HIS A 98 4.98 -7.40 -17.77
C HIS A 98 5.35 -5.91 -17.65
N LEU A 99 6.63 -5.58 -17.48
CA LEU A 99 7.05 -4.18 -17.40
C LEU A 99 6.77 -3.43 -18.70
N GLU A 100 6.95 -4.07 -19.85
CA GLU A 100 6.60 -3.50 -21.17
C GLU A 100 5.10 -3.24 -21.30
N PHE A 101 4.27 -4.19 -20.87
CA PHE A 101 2.81 -4.02 -20.82
C PHE A 101 2.42 -2.81 -19.96
N PHE A 102 3.00 -2.68 -18.77
CA PHE A 102 2.73 -1.53 -17.89
C PHE A 102 3.36 -0.23 -18.41
N ARG A 103 4.50 -0.27 -19.12
CA ARG A 103 5.04 0.88 -19.85
C ARG A 103 4.00 1.44 -20.82
N ASP A 104 3.38 0.57 -21.61
CA ASP A 104 2.41 0.97 -22.61
C ASP A 104 1.11 1.48 -21.96
N LEU A 105 0.66 0.80 -20.89
CA LEU A 105 -0.51 1.21 -20.12
C LEU A 105 -0.33 2.60 -19.48
N TYR A 106 0.85 2.91 -18.97
CA TYR A 106 1.18 4.21 -18.38
C TYR A 106 1.70 5.23 -19.38
N ALA A 107 1.78 4.87 -20.66
CA ALA A 107 2.34 5.71 -21.74
C ALA A 107 3.75 6.23 -21.42
N ILE A 108 4.60 5.41 -20.80
CA ILE A 108 5.99 5.75 -20.45
C ILE A 108 6.83 5.68 -21.74
N LYS A 109 7.58 6.74 -22.00
CA LYS A 109 8.45 6.80 -23.19
C LYS A 109 9.60 5.79 -23.02
N GLN A 110 10.04 5.18 -24.16
CA GLN A 110 11.10 4.17 -24.16
C GLN A 110 12.38 4.62 -23.46
N LYS A 111 12.81 5.85 -23.70
CA LYS A 111 13.99 6.45 -23.08
C LYS A 111 13.95 6.52 -21.55
N ASP A 112 12.74 6.60 -20.97
CA ASP A 112 12.52 6.68 -19.51
C ASP A 112 12.24 5.28 -18.93
N PHE A 113 11.72 4.37 -19.76
CA PHE A 113 11.41 2.99 -19.38
C PHE A 113 12.66 2.14 -19.15
N GLU A 114 13.59 2.10 -20.10
CA GLU A 114 14.76 1.20 -20.05
C GLU A 114 15.59 1.39 -18.75
N PRO A 115 16.02 2.63 -18.40
CA PRO A 115 16.76 2.84 -17.16
C PRO A 115 15.94 2.48 -15.91
N ARG A 116 14.63 2.75 -15.94
CA ARG A 116 13.75 2.45 -14.80
C ARG A 116 13.51 0.96 -14.63
N ALA A 117 13.29 0.23 -15.71
CA ALA A 117 13.13 -1.22 -15.68
C ALA A 117 14.41 -1.89 -15.14
N GLU A 118 15.57 -1.47 -15.63
CA GLU A 118 16.87 -1.98 -15.16
C GLU A 118 17.10 -1.70 -13.67
N GLU A 119 16.79 -0.48 -13.21
CA GLU A 119 16.83 -0.11 -11.81
C GLU A 119 15.96 -1.03 -10.94
N LEU A 120 14.72 -1.29 -11.37
CA LEU A 120 13.77 -2.14 -10.63
C LEU A 120 14.22 -3.61 -10.60
N PHE A 121 14.69 -4.15 -11.72
CA PHE A 121 15.25 -5.50 -11.78
C PHE A 121 16.44 -5.67 -10.84
N ASN A 122 17.34 -4.71 -10.80
CA ASN A 122 18.50 -4.74 -9.91
C ASN A 122 18.11 -4.59 -8.45
N ALA A 123 17.18 -3.66 -8.15
CA ALA A 123 16.70 -3.42 -6.79
C ALA A 123 15.99 -4.64 -6.18
N THR A 124 15.30 -5.44 -7.01
CA THR A 124 14.56 -6.64 -6.57
C THR A 124 15.40 -7.92 -6.62
N GLY A 125 16.59 -7.87 -7.21
CA GLY A 125 17.40 -9.06 -7.50
C GLY A 125 16.79 -9.96 -8.59
N MET A 126 15.88 -9.42 -9.40
CA MET A 126 15.18 -10.18 -10.45
C MET A 126 15.84 -10.10 -11.83
N ALA A 127 16.97 -9.41 -11.96
CA ALA A 127 17.69 -9.28 -13.23
C ALA A 127 17.99 -10.63 -13.94
N PRO A 128 18.35 -11.73 -13.25
CA PRO A 128 18.56 -13.03 -13.89
C PRO A 128 17.27 -13.68 -14.42
N PHE A 129 16.10 -13.15 -14.04
CA PHE A 129 14.78 -13.75 -14.32
C PHE A 129 13.94 -12.95 -15.30
N LYS A 130 14.51 -11.96 -16.00
CA LYS A 130 13.81 -11.09 -16.95
C LYS A 130 12.92 -11.85 -17.96
N GLY A 131 13.44 -12.94 -18.52
CA GLY A 131 12.74 -13.79 -19.48
C GLY A 131 11.88 -14.91 -18.85
N ARG A 132 11.79 -14.99 -17.51
CA ARG A 132 10.99 -16.05 -16.86
C ARG A 132 9.50 -15.67 -16.84
N PRO A 133 8.61 -16.58 -17.30
CA PRO A 133 7.16 -16.38 -17.19
C PRO A 133 6.71 -16.23 -15.74
N ALA A 134 5.72 -15.34 -15.50
CA ALA A 134 5.22 -15.06 -14.14
C ALA A 134 4.66 -16.31 -13.45
N GLY A 135 4.01 -17.20 -14.20
CA GLY A 135 3.49 -18.46 -13.66
C GLY A 135 4.56 -19.46 -13.17
N LYS A 136 5.86 -19.19 -13.47
CA LYS A 136 7.00 -20.00 -13.00
C LYS A 136 7.81 -19.32 -11.89
N LEU A 137 7.31 -18.23 -11.32
CA LEU A 137 7.94 -17.52 -10.21
C LEU A 137 7.53 -18.14 -8.86
N SER A 138 8.42 -18.03 -7.86
CA SER A 138 8.01 -18.27 -6.47
C SER A 138 7.04 -17.18 -6.01
N GLY A 139 6.27 -17.43 -4.92
CA GLY A 139 5.32 -16.44 -4.39
C GLY A 139 5.96 -15.09 -4.09
N GLY A 140 7.15 -15.09 -3.46
CA GLY A 140 7.90 -13.86 -3.20
C GLY A 140 8.37 -13.15 -4.47
N MET A 141 8.84 -13.88 -5.49
CA MET A 141 9.22 -13.31 -6.79
C MET A 141 7.99 -12.74 -7.52
N TYR A 142 6.85 -13.43 -7.45
CA TYR A 142 5.59 -12.97 -8.05
C TYR A 142 5.12 -11.63 -7.43
N LYS A 143 5.18 -11.52 -6.10
CA LYS A 143 4.89 -10.27 -5.38
C LYS A 143 5.87 -9.16 -5.75
N LYS A 144 7.17 -9.46 -5.86
CA LYS A 144 8.17 -8.49 -6.31
C LYS A 144 7.87 -7.97 -7.71
N LEU A 145 7.54 -8.86 -8.66
CA LEU A 145 7.17 -8.45 -10.02
C LEU A 145 5.94 -7.54 -10.02
N GLY A 146 4.90 -7.89 -9.27
CA GLY A 146 3.72 -7.03 -9.13
C GLY A 146 4.06 -5.65 -8.57
N LEU A 147 4.92 -5.59 -7.54
CA LEU A 147 5.37 -4.31 -6.97
C LEU A 147 6.23 -3.51 -7.97
N MET A 148 7.09 -4.18 -8.77
CA MET A 148 7.85 -3.53 -9.84
C MET A 148 6.93 -2.86 -10.87
N CYS A 149 5.84 -3.54 -11.28
CA CYS A 149 4.86 -3.00 -12.21
C CYS A 149 4.21 -1.71 -11.69
N VAL A 150 3.86 -1.68 -10.39
CA VAL A 150 3.29 -0.48 -9.77
C VAL A 150 4.32 0.64 -9.63
N LEU A 151 5.56 0.32 -9.21
CA LEU A 151 6.65 1.28 -9.03
C LEU A 151 7.19 1.85 -10.35
N LEU A 152 6.93 1.20 -11.47
CA LEU A 152 7.40 1.63 -12.80
C LEU A 152 6.96 3.07 -13.12
N ASN A 153 5.74 3.42 -12.76
CA ASN A 153 5.17 4.77 -12.99
C ASN A 153 5.61 5.83 -11.98
N ARG A 154 6.52 5.51 -11.05
CA ARG A 154 6.99 6.44 -9.99
C ARG A 154 5.83 7.13 -9.26
N PRO A 155 4.95 6.36 -8.59
CA PRO A 155 3.80 6.93 -7.91
C PRO A 155 4.25 7.89 -6.79
N ARG A 156 3.47 8.93 -6.53
CA ARG A 156 3.66 9.84 -5.38
C ARG A 156 2.89 9.38 -4.15
N LEU A 157 1.95 8.46 -4.35
CA LEU A 157 1.22 7.74 -3.31
C LEU A 157 1.18 6.26 -3.68
N LEU A 158 1.78 5.43 -2.84
CA LEU A 158 1.79 3.98 -2.99
C LEU A 158 0.88 3.36 -1.92
N LEU A 159 -0.11 2.61 -2.36
CA LEU A 159 -1.03 1.86 -1.52
C LEU A 159 -0.71 0.36 -1.62
N LEU A 160 -0.42 -0.27 -0.50
CA LEU A 160 -0.05 -1.68 -0.42
C LEU A 160 -1.08 -2.42 0.45
N ASP A 161 -1.87 -3.28 -0.17
CA ASP A 161 -2.91 -4.06 0.52
C ASP A 161 -2.37 -5.46 0.82
N GLU A 162 -2.00 -5.74 2.07
CA GLU A 162 -1.42 -7.02 2.54
C GLU A 162 -0.27 -7.52 1.64
N PRO A 163 0.76 -6.71 1.36
CA PRO A 163 1.75 -7.02 0.31
C PRO A 163 2.56 -8.27 0.59
N THR A 164 2.70 -8.66 1.86
CA THR A 164 3.60 -9.71 2.33
C THR A 164 2.88 -10.98 2.79
N ILE A 165 1.54 -11.01 2.70
CA ILE A 165 0.78 -12.20 3.08
C ILE A 165 1.14 -13.39 2.19
N GLY A 166 1.39 -14.56 2.81
CA GLY A 166 1.76 -15.78 2.09
C GLY A 166 3.20 -15.79 1.53
N VAL A 167 4.04 -14.84 1.95
CA VAL A 167 5.44 -14.73 1.52
C VAL A 167 6.37 -15.22 2.65
N ASP A 168 7.42 -15.94 2.28
CA ASP A 168 8.45 -16.39 3.23
C ASP A 168 9.18 -15.21 3.91
N PRO A 169 9.78 -15.41 5.11
CA PRO A 169 10.37 -14.30 5.88
C PRO A 169 11.47 -13.53 5.14
N VAL A 170 12.28 -14.20 4.30
CA VAL A 170 13.36 -13.58 3.55
C VAL A 170 12.80 -12.68 2.45
N SER A 171 11.86 -13.20 1.67
CA SER A 171 11.17 -12.44 0.62
C SER A 171 10.36 -11.28 1.20
N ARG A 172 9.75 -11.45 2.40
CA ARG A 172 9.05 -10.40 3.14
C ARG A 172 9.98 -9.24 3.50
N GLN A 173 11.17 -9.55 4.04
CA GLN A 173 12.17 -8.53 4.33
C GLN A 173 12.58 -7.78 3.05
N GLN A 174 12.85 -8.49 1.96
CA GLN A 174 13.24 -7.88 0.69
C GLN A 174 12.15 -6.98 0.07
N LEU A 175 10.86 -7.31 0.26
CA LEU A 175 9.76 -6.43 -0.15
C LEU A 175 9.75 -5.13 0.66
N TRP A 176 9.97 -5.21 1.98
CA TRP A 176 10.08 -4.03 2.82
C TRP A 176 11.31 -3.18 2.48
N ASP A 177 12.47 -3.79 2.23
CA ASP A 177 13.68 -3.09 1.79
C ASP A 177 13.42 -2.31 0.49
N LEU A 178 12.65 -2.91 -0.44
CA LEU A 178 12.23 -2.25 -1.67
C LEU A 178 11.29 -1.07 -1.40
N VAL A 179 10.30 -1.24 -0.51
CA VAL A 179 9.39 -0.16 -0.12
C VAL A 179 10.19 1.01 0.47
N TYR A 180 11.09 0.75 1.43
CA TYR A 180 11.89 1.81 2.04
C TYR A 180 12.89 2.45 1.10
N LYS A 181 13.40 1.71 0.12
CA LYS A 181 14.30 2.27 -0.90
C LYS A 181 13.63 3.37 -1.72
N TYR A 182 12.32 3.25 -1.96
CA TYR A 182 11.55 4.20 -2.76
C TYR A 182 10.67 5.15 -1.94
N ALA A 183 10.35 4.80 -0.70
CA ALA A 183 9.66 5.70 0.23
C ALA A 183 10.57 6.88 0.61
N GLY A 184 10.00 8.07 0.74
CA GLY A 184 10.73 9.28 1.13
C GLY A 184 9.99 10.54 0.68
N ASP A 185 10.69 11.65 0.59
CA ASP A 185 10.11 12.96 0.29
C ASP A 185 9.28 13.00 -1.01
N ASP A 186 9.56 12.08 -1.94
CA ASP A 186 8.87 11.99 -3.23
C ASP A 186 7.66 11.04 -3.22
N MET A 187 7.50 10.16 -2.21
CA MET A 187 6.47 9.12 -2.19
C MET A 187 5.95 8.83 -0.79
N THR A 188 4.66 9.01 -0.60
CA THR A 188 3.94 8.50 0.58
C THR A 188 3.57 7.04 0.37
N VAL A 189 3.71 6.23 1.41
CA VAL A 189 3.31 4.83 1.41
C VAL A 189 2.24 4.60 2.47
N ILE A 190 1.15 3.96 2.09
CA ILE A 190 0.14 3.45 3.02
C ILE A 190 0.11 1.94 2.86
N VAL A 191 0.48 1.22 3.90
CA VAL A 191 0.46 -0.24 3.91
C VAL A 191 -0.61 -0.74 4.87
N ASN A 192 -1.51 -1.56 4.36
CA ASN A 192 -2.39 -2.38 5.16
C ASN A 192 -1.68 -3.71 5.45
N THR A 193 -1.58 -4.09 6.69
CA THR A 193 -0.95 -5.35 7.08
C THR A 193 -1.61 -5.99 8.29
N SER A 194 -1.66 -7.32 8.29
CA SER A 194 -2.03 -8.14 9.44
C SER A 194 -0.82 -8.52 10.31
N TYR A 195 0.39 -8.21 9.86
CA TYR A 195 1.62 -8.48 10.59
C TYR A 195 2.01 -7.32 11.51
N MET A 196 1.89 -7.51 12.81
CA MET A 196 2.09 -6.44 13.80
C MET A 196 3.54 -5.96 13.90
N ASP A 197 4.51 -6.80 13.58
CA ASP A 197 5.93 -6.43 13.49
C ASP A 197 6.21 -5.46 12.31
N GLU A 198 5.41 -5.53 11.24
CA GLU A 198 5.49 -4.58 10.13
C GLU A 198 4.97 -3.20 10.53
N ALA A 199 3.92 -3.15 11.33
CA ALA A 199 3.37 -1.90 11.86
C ALA A 199 4.41 -1.11 12.67
N GLN A 200 5.27 -1.79 13.44
CA GLN A 200 6.33 -1.15 14.22
C GLN A 200 7.39 -0.43 13.38
N ARG A 201 7.48 -0.76 12.09
CA ARG A 201 8.40 -0.13 11.15
C ARG A 201 7.82 1.14 10.51
N CYS A 202 6.54 1.41 10.68
CA CYS A 202 5.88 2.56 10.08
C CYS A 202 6.15 3.84 10.88
N TYR A 203 6.15 4.97 10.19
CA TYR A 203 6.21 6.29 10.82
C TYR A 203 5.01 6.53 11.73
N LYS A 204 3.82 6.13 11.26
CA LYS A 204 2.56 6.27 11.98
C LYS A 204 1.67 5.05 11.71
N VAL A 205 1.02 4.58 12.75
CA VAL A 205 0.07 3.47 12.68
C VAL A 205 -1.34 3.98 12.89
N HIS A 206 -2.26 3.49 12.09
CA HIS A 206 -3.70 3.75 12.14
C HIS A 206 -4.38 2.44 12.52
N ILE A 207 -4.96 2.38 13.71
CA ILE A 207 -5.61 1.19 14.25
C ILE A 207 -7.10 1.25 13.90
N LEU A 208 -7.54 0.30 13.08
CA LEU A 208 -8.93 0.17 12.63
C LEU A 208 -9.57 -1.05 13.27
N GLU A 209 -10.73 -0.87 13.87
CA GLU A 209 -11.51 -1.95 14.47
C GLU A 209 -13.00 -1.76 14.22
N LYS A 210 -13.69 -2.85 13.82
CA LYS A 210 -15.13 -2.85 13.57
C LYS A 210 -15.61 -1.66 12.70
N GLY A 211 -14.80 -1.28 11.70
CA GLY A 211 -15.09 -0.15 10.80
C GLY A 211 -14.78 1.23 11.36
N ARG A 212 -14.23 1.36 12.56
CA ARG A 212 -13.93 2.64 13.21
C ARG A 212 -12.43 2.84 13.42
N MET A 213 -12.00 4.10 13.42
CA MET A 213 -10.63 4.45 13.79
C MET A 213 -10.51 4.43 15.31
N LEU A 214 -9.79 3.45 15.86
CA LEU A 214 -9.56 3.33 17.31
C LEU A 214 -8.50 4.34 17.78
N ALA A 215 -7.37 4.39 17.07
CA ALA A 215 -6.28 5.32 17.36
C ALA A 215 -5.39 5.54 16.14
N ALA A 216 -4.62 6.62 16.13
CA ALA A 216 -3.57 6.86 15.15
C ALA A 216 -2.38 7.61 15.78
N GLY A 217 -1.16 7.08 15.62
CA GLY A 217 0.03 7.69 16.21
C GLY A 217 1.31 6.93 15.89
N ALA A 218 2.43 7.46 16.39
CA ALA A 218 3.71 6.76 16.31
C ALA A 218 3.63 5.42 17.06
N PRO A 219 4.23 4.33 16.53
CA PRO A 219 4.16 2.99 17.11
C PRO A 219 4.47 2.95 18.62
N GLU A 220 5.58 3.54 19.01
CA GLU A 220 6.01 3.56 20.42
C GLU A 220 5.01 4.30 21.33
N LYS A 221 4.40 5.39 20.82
CA LYS A 221 3.41 6.17 21.58
C LYS A 221 2.15 5.35 21.80
N LEU A 222 1.65 4.70 20.75
CA LEU A 222 0.46 3.84 20.84
C LEU A 222 0.69 2.66 21.78
N MET A 223 1.83 1.96 21.67
CA MET A 223 2.14 0.84 22.57
C MET A 223 2.18 1.28 24.05
N LYS A 224 2.70 2.48 24.35
CA LYS A 224 2.67 3.04 25.70
C LYS A 224 1.25 3.39 26.17
N GLU A 225 0.45 4.00 25.29
CA GLU A 225 -0.93 4.42 25.57
C GLU A 225 -1.81 3.20 25.88
N PHE A 226 -1.71 2.15 25.06
CA PHE A 226 -2.44 0.89 25.27
C PHE A 226 -1.78 -0.04 26.31
N LYS A 227 -0.61 0.32 26.85
CA LYS A 227 0.15 -0.47 27.84
C LYS A 227 0.47 -1.89 27.36
N VAL A 228 0.81 -2.03 26.09
CA VAL A 228 1.16 -3.30 25.44
C VAL A 228 2.60 -3.29 24.96
N THR A 229 3.17 -4.48 24.81
CA THR A 229 4.50 -4.68 24.20
C THR A 229 4.44 -5.12 22.75
N ASN A 230 3.25 -5.53 22.30
CA ASN A 230 2.96 -5.95 20.93
C ASN A 230 1.59 -5.41 20.51
N PHE A 231 1.46 -4.92 19.27
CA PHE A 231 0.17 -4.46 18.75
C PHE A 231 -0.93 -5.53 18.72
N ALA A 232 -0.57 -6.82 18.62
CA ALA A 232 -1.55 -7.89 18.69
C ALA A 232 -2.33 -7.89 20.02
N ASP A 233 -1.70 -7.48 21.11
CA ASP A 233 -2.32 -7.47 22.43
C ASP A 233 -3.46 -6.43 22.55
N ILE A 234 -3.47 -5.39 21.69
CA ILE A 234 -4.55 -4.40 21.66
C ILE A 234 -5.88 -5.08 21.34
N PHE A 235 -5.86 -6.06 20.42
CA PHE A 235 -7.06 -6.73 19.92
C PHE A 235 -7.47 -7.97 20.75
N LEU A 236 -6.65 -8.39 21.73
CA LEU A 236 -6.96 -9.53 22.61
C LEU A 236 -7.84 -9.16 23.82
N HIS A 237 -8.00 -7.88 24.10
CA HIS A 237 -8.72 -7.42 25.30
C HIS A 237 -10.23 -7.20 25.11
N ASP A 238 -10.76 -7.29 23.90
CA ASP A 238 -12.19 -7.02 23.59
C ASP A 238 -13.10 -8.27 23.62
N ASP A 239 -12.58 -9.45 23.97
CA ASP A 239 -13.38 -10.68 24.11
C ASP A 239 -13.87 -10.93 25.58
N LYS A 240 -14.01 -9.85 26.38
CA LYS A 240 -14.58 -9.97 27.74
C LYS A 240 -15.81 -9.11 27.94
#